data_2f2f34432233bbe3d7f55723d018c6cb
#
_entry.id   2f2f34432233bbe3d7f55723d018c6cb
#
_cell.length_a   1.000
_cell.length_b   1.000
_cell.length_c   1.000
_cell.angle_alpha   90.00
_cell.angle_beta   90.00
_cell.angle_gamma   90.00
#
_symmetry.space_group_name_H-M   'P 1'
#
loop_
_entity.id
_entity.type
_entity.pdbx_description
1 polymer ?
#
loop_
_entity_poly.entity_id
_entity_poly.type
_entity_poly.pdbx_seq_one_letter_code
_entity_poly.pdbx_strand_id
1 'polypeptide(L)'
;MKKILVIILGVFLISCNDQVEQKHNILFISIDDLRPTMSSYNYENETMITPYMDKLASEGVQFNNAFTNIAVCGASRASIMTGVRPSEKRFNDFSTRASVDAPNAIPLNQIFKENGYETISYGKIYHHNDDFAQHWT
;
A
#
# COMPACT_ATOMS: atom_id res chain seq x y z
N MET A 1 55.73 -0.06 17.31
CA MET A 1 54.50 -0.79 17.60
C MET A 1 53.28 0.12 17.80
N LYS A 2 53.33 1.19 18.61
CA LYS A 2 52.16 2.09 18.81
C LYS A 2 51.65 2.78 17.54
N LYS A 3 52.51 3.17 16.60
CA LYS A 3 52.14 3.82 15.34
C LYS A 3 51.45 2.90 14.35
N ILE A 4 51.76 1.63 14.32
CA ILE A 4 51.12 0.60 13.47
C ILE A 4 49.70 0.30 13.98
N LEU A 5 49.50 0.30 15.29
CA LEU A 5 48.19 0.06 15.91
C LEU A 5 47.19 1.17 15.56
N VAL A 6 47.64 2.44 15.50
CA VAL A 6 46.80 3.58 15.13
C VAL A 6 46.34 3.50 13.66
N ILE A 7 47.22 3.04 12.77
CA ILE A 7 46.90 2.88 11.33
C ILE A 7 45.86 1.76 11.13
N ILE A 8 46.00 0.63 11.85
CA ILE A 8 45.03 -0.47 11.77
C ILE A 8 43.68 -0.06 12.32
N LEU A 9 43.61 0.73 13.40
CA LEU A 9 42.34 1.25 13.94
C LEU A 9 41.65 2.26 12.99
N GLY A 10 42.45 3.06 12.27
CA GLY A 10 41.93 4.01 11.27
C GLY A 10 41.30 3.34 10.05
N VAL A 11 41.80 2.18 9.61
CA VAL A 11 41.25 1.45 8.46
C VAL A 11 39.90 0.79 8.79
N PHE A 12 39.66 0.40 10.03
CA PHE A 12 38.37 -0.17 10.46
C PHE A 12 37.21 0.84 10.48
N LEU A 13 37.48 2.14 10.53
CA LEU A 13 36.44 3.20 10.58
C LEU A 13 35.93 3.63 9.18
N ILE A 14 36.55 3.17 8.09
CA ILE A 14 36.18 3.57 6.72
C ILE A 14 35.20 2.55 6.06
N SER A 15 34.85 1.47 6.75
CA SER A 15 33.98 0.41 6.21
C SER A 15 32.50 0.60 6.52
N CYS A 16 32.01 1.86 6.62
CA CYS A 16 30.58 2.11 6.41
C CYS A 16 30.33 2.20 4.90
N ASN A 17 30.08 1.07 4.30
CA ASN A 17 29.48 1.01 2.98
C ASN A 17 28.02 1.50 3.13
N ASP A 18 27.73 2.72 2.76
CA ASP A 18 26.36 3.18 2.53
C ASP A 18 25.79 2.31 1.38
N GLN A 19 25.18 1.20 1.74
CA GLN A 19 24.39 0.43 0.82
C GLN A 19 23.24 1.37 0.41
N VAL A 20 23.30 1.90 -0.80
CA VAL A 20 22.17 2.60 -1.39
C VAL A 20 21.04 1.59 -1.46
N GLU A 21 20.08 1.74 -0.55
CA GLU A 21 18.90 0.87 -0.51
C GLU A 21 18.16 1.03 -1.84
N GLN A 22 18.16 -0.04 -2.62
CA GLN A 22 17.50 -0.04 -3.91
C GLN A 22 15.98 0.02 -3.68
N LYS A 23 15.36 1.15 -4.01
CA LYS A 23 13.91 1.31 -3.93
C LYS A 23 13.24 0.45 -5.01
N HIS A 24 12.33 -0.40 -4.59
CA HIS A 24 11.53 -1.24 -5.48
C HIS A 24 10.33 -0.48 -6.03
N ASN A 25 9.96 -0.74 -7.28
CA ASN A 25 8.69 -0.29 -7.81
C ASN A 25 7.54 -1.03 -7.13
N ILE A 26 6.45 -0.32 -6.86
CA ILE A 26 5.28 -0.86 -6.17
C ILE A 26 4.07 -0.70 -7.08
N LEU A 27 3.39 -1.81 -7.36
CA LEU A 27 2.13 -1.83 -8.07
C LEU A 27 1.01 -2.22 -7.10
N PHE A 28 0.12 -1.27 -6.82
CA PHE A 28 -1.07 -1.48 -6.01
C PHE A 28 -2.29 -1.61 -6.92
N ILE A 29 -2.93 -2.80 -6.93
CA ILE A 29 -4.11 -3.07 -7.73
C ILE A 29 -5.32 -3.18 -6.81
N SER A 30 -6.28 -2.26 -6.97
CA SER A 30 -7.54 -2.25 -6.22
C SER A 30 -8.68 -2.67 -7.14
N ILE A 31 -9.39 -3.73 -6.77
CA ILE A 31 -10.53 -4.25 -7.53
C ILE A 31 -11.80 -4.00 -6.72
N ASP A 32 -12.76 -3.25 -7.31
CA ASP A 32 -14.02 -2.91 -6.67
C ASP A 32 -14.94 -4.14 -6.63
N ASP A 33 -15.63 -4.35 -5.52
CA ASP A 33 -16.63 -5.41 -5.31
C ASP A 33 -16.13 -6.85 -5.62
N LEU A 34 -14.83 -7.10 -5.55
CA LEU A 34 -14.29 -8.44 -5.75
C LEU A 34 -14.65 -9.36 -4.59
N ARG A 35 -15.37 -10.43 -4.89
CA ARG A 35 -15.69 -11.52 -3.95
C ARG A 35 -14.53 -12.54 -3.93
N PRO A 36 -14.38 -13.32 -2.84
CA PRO A 36 -13.34 -14.35 -2.73
C PRO A 36 -13.67 -15.61 -3.55
N THR A 37 -14.16 -15.43 -4.78
CA THR A 37 -14.56 -16.52 -5.70
C THR A 37 -13.48 -16.90 -6.70
N MET A 38 -12.27 -16.32 -6.58
CA MET A 38 -11.10 -16.72 -7.36
C MET A 38 -10.73 -18.18 -7.06
N SER A 39 -10.26 -18.93 -8.07
CA SER A 39 -9.92 -20.34 -7.93
C SER A 39 -8.90 -20.62 -6.82
N SER A 40 -7.97 -19.72 -6.57
CA SER A 40 -6.98 -19.83 -5.49
C SER A 40 -7.58 -19.86 -4.08
N TYR A 41 -8.79 -19.32 -3.86
CA TYR A 41 -9.47 -19.36 -2.55
C TYR A 41 -10.31 -20.61 -2.34
N ASN A 42 -10.69 -21.32 -3.41
CA ASN A 42 -11.52 -22.52 -3.37
C ASN A 42 -12.81 -22.35 -2.52
N TYR A 43 -13.54 -21.25 -2.75
CA TYR A 43 -14.68 -20.83 -1.94
C TYR A 43 -16.00 -21.38 -2.50
N GLU A 44 -16.71 -22.18 -1.71
CA GLU A 44 -18.14 -22.60 -1.87
C GLU A 44 -18.61 -22.98 -3.28
N ASN A 45 -17.86 -23.75 -4.05
CA ASN A 45 -18.26 -24.19 -5.40
C ASN A 45 -18.48 -23.08 -6.45
N GLU A 46 -18.31 -21.83 -6.11
CA GLU A 46 -18.30 -20.70 -7.03
C GLU A 46 -16.85 -20.36 -7.40
N THR A 47 -16.38 -20.87 -8.51
CA THR A 47 -14.99 -20.63 -8.93
C THR A 47 -14.95 -19.80 -10.19
N MET A 48 -14.33 -18.64 -10.10
CA MET A 48 -13.95 -17.83 -11.27
C MET A 48 -12.68 -18.38 -11.91
N ILE A 49 -12.59 -18.30 -13.22
CA ILE A 49 -11.37 -18.66 -13.94
C ILE A 49 -10.42 -17.47 -13.92
N THR A 50 -9.41 -17.51 -13.05
CA THR A 50 -8.49 -16.39 -12.77
C THR A 50 -7.02 -16.80 -12.88
N PRO A 51 -6.54 -17.32 -14.02
CA PRO A 51 -5.23 -18.01 -14.13
C PRO A 51 -4.04 -17.10 -13.77
N TYR A 52 -4.11 -15.82 -14.09
CA TYR A 52 -3.03 -14.87 -13.76
C TYR A 52 -3.02 -14.46 -12.30
N MET A 53 -4.18 -14.32 -11.67
CA MET A 53 -4.29 -14.04 -10.23
C MET A 53 -3.87 -15.27 -9.42
N ASP A 54 -4.25 -16.46 -9.88
CA ASP A 54 -3.85 -17.73 -9.27
C ASP A 54 -2.33 -17.94 -9.36
N LYS A 55 -1.73 -17.58 -10.51
CA LYS A 55 -0.28 -17.58 -10.67
C LYS A 55 0.39 -16.63 -9.68
N LEU A 56 -0.11 -15.39 -9.57
CA LEU A 56 0.43 -14.41 -8.61
C LEU A 56 0.30 -14.92 -7.16
N ALA A 57 -0.83 -15.53 -6.82
CA ALA A 57 -1.04 -16.12 -5.50
C ALA A 57 -0.07 -17.27 -5.20
N SER A 58 0.28 -18.08 -6.22
CA SER A 58 1.23 -19.19 -6.07
C SER A 58 2.69 -18.75 -5.93
N GLU A 59 3.04 -17.57 -6.43
CA GLU A 59 4.39 -16.99 -6.39
C GLU A 59 4.57 -16.00 -5.22
N GLY A 60 3.49 -15.57 -4.59
CA GLY A 60 3.46 -14.57 -3.55
C GLY A 60 2.87 -15.05 -2.22
N VAL A 61 2.27 -14.12 -1.49
CA VAL A 61 1.56 -14.38 -0.23
C VAL A 61 0.08 -14.13 -0.42
N GLN A 62 -0.75 -15.15 -0.18
CA GLN A 62 -2.20 -15.05 -0.20
C GLN A 62 -2.74 -14.95 1.23
N PHE A 63 -3.57 -13.95 1.49
CA PHE A 63 -4.27 -13.77 2.77
C PHE A 63 -5.68 -14.33 2.69
N ASN A 64 -5.94 -15.48 3.32
CA ASN A 64 -7.25 -16.13 3.29
C ASN A 64 -8.28 -15.48 4.23
N ASN A 65 -7.81 -14.75 5.23
CA ASN A 65 -8.64 -14.09 6.24
C ASN A 65 -8.40 -12.58 6.26
N ALA A 66 -8.49 -11.93 5.10
CA ALA A 66 -8.43 -10.48 4.98
C ALA A 66 -9.85 -9.90 5.00
N PHE A 67 -10.10 -8.92 5.86
CA PHE A 67 -11.41 -8.30 6.03
C PHE A 67 -11.34 -6.80 5.76
N THR A 68 -12.36 -6.28 5.09
CA THR A 68 -12.49 -4.82 4.96
C THR A 68 -12.94 -4.20 6.27
N ASN A 69 -12.47 -3.00 6.57
CA ASN A 69 -12.90 -2.26 7.75
C ASN A 69 -14.39 -1.87 7.68
N ILE A 70 -14.89 -1.62 6.45
CA ILE A 70 -16.29 -1.30 6.17
C ILE A 70 -16.63 -1.69 4.73
N ALA A 71 -17.76 -2.35 4.52
CA ALA A 71 -18.17 -2.87 3.21
C ALA A 71 -18.89 -1.79 2.36
N VAL A 72 -18.29 -0.62 2.21
CA VAL A 72 -18.78 0.50 1.38
C VAL A 72 -17.59 1.10 0.65
N CYS A 73 -17.67 1.22 -0.67
CA CYS A 73 -16.54 1.58 -1.53
C CYS A 73 -15.85 2.90 -1.15
N GLY A 74 -16.58 3.98 -0.90
CA GLY A 74 -16.02 5.27 -0.49
C GLY A 74 -15.24 5.18 0.83
N ALA A 75 -15.90 4.68 1.85
CA ALA A 75 -15.35 4.53 3.19
C ALA A 75 -14.19 3.53 3.25
N SER A 76 -14.32 2.38 2.57
CA SER A 76 -13.26 1.36 2.50
C SER A 76 -12.00 1.90 1.83
N ARG A 77 -12.14 2.59 0.69
CA ARG A 77 -11.02 3.20 -0.03
C ARG A 77 -10.33 4.29 0.77
N ALA A 78 -11.09 5.16 1.42
CA ALA A 78 -10.56 6.16 2.35
C ALA A 78 -9.75 5.50 3.48
N SER A 79 -10.28 4.43 4.06
CA SER A 79 -9.60 3.67 5.14
C SER A 79 -8.30 3.02 4.65
N ILE A 80 -8.30 2.38 3.48
CA ILE A 80 -7.10 1.74 2.89
C ILE A 80 -6.02 2.78 2.61
N MET A 81 -6.38 3.88 1.96
CA MET A 81 -5.41 4.88 1.52
C MET A 81 -4.83 5.72 2.66
N THR A 82 -5.53 5.84 3.78
CA THR A 82 -5.08 6.64 4.93
C THR A 82 -4.63 5.82 6.13
N GLY A 83 -4.93 4.51 6.17
CA GLY A 83 -4.73 3.68 7.35
C GLY A 83 -5.65 4.02 8.53
N VAL A 84 -6.57 4.97 8.36
CA VAL A 84 -7.49 5.42 9.40
C VAL A 84 -8.74 4.55 9.41
N ARG A 85 -9.10 4.05 10.59
CA ARG A 85 -10.29 3.19 10.74
C ARG A 85 -11.59 4.00 10.70
N PRO A 86 -12.68 3.43 10.16
CA PRO A 86 -14.02 3.96 10.30
C PRO A 86 -14.44 4.14 11.76
N SER A 87 -15.33 5.10 11.99
CA SER A 87 -15.99 5.34 13.27
C SER A 87 -17.39 5.87 13.03
N GLU A 88 -18.21 6.03 14.06
CA GLU A 88 -19.57 6.57 13.94
C GLU A 88 -19.65 7.93 13.22
N LYS A 89 -18.57 8.70 13.22
CA LYS A 89 -18.51 10.05 12.64
C LYS A 89 -17.63 10.16 11.41
N ARG A 90 -17.04 9.06 10.93
CA ARG A 90 -16.05 9.10 9.86
C ARG A 90 -16.04 7.81 9.07
N PHE A 91 -15.97 7.92 7.76
CA PHE A 91 -15.86 6.81 6.81
C PHE A 91 -17.05 5.84 6.93
N ASN A 92 -18.28 6.35 6.79
CA ASN A 92 -19.51 5.59 7.01
C ASN A 92 -20.24 5.20 5.75
N ASP A 93 -20.03 5.92 4.64
CA ASP A 93 -20.81 5.76 3.42
C ASP A 93 -19.99 5.94 2.14
N PHE A 94 -20.65 5.85 1.00
CA PHE A 94 -20.03 5.99 -0.31
C PHE A 94 -19.59 7.43 -0.62
N SER A 95 -20.21 8.42 0.01
CA SER A 95 -19.87 9.85 -0.19
C SER A 95 -18.62 10.27 0.58
N THR A 96 -18.07 9.40 1.40
CA THR A 96 -16.84 9.61 2.19
C THR A 96 -15.71 10.17 1.34
N ARG A 97 -15.12 11.27 1.81
CA ARG A 97 -13.89 11.86 1.29
C ARG A 97 -12.81 11.81 2.36
N ALA A 98 -11.72 11.13 2.07
CA ALA A 98 -10.64 11.00 3.05
C ALA A 98 -10.02 12.35 3.43
N SER A 99 -9.90 13.28 2.47
CA SER A 99 -9.38 14.64 2.69
C SER A 99 -10.30 15.52 3.56
N VAL A 100 -11.60 15.22 3.62
CA VAL A 100 -12.58 15.95 4.42
C VAL A 100 -12.76 15.29 5.79
N ASP A 101 -12.96 13.97 5.79
CA ASP A 101 -13.31 13.22 7.00
C ASP A 101 -12.09 12.94 7.89
N ALA A 102 -10.88 12.98 7.30
CA ALA A 102 -9.61 12.80 8.00
C ALA A 102 -8.52 13.76 7.45
N PRO A 103 -8.71 15.07 7.56
CA PRO A 103 -7.84 16.07 6.91
C PRO A 103 -6.38 16.04 7.39
N ASN A 104 -6.12 15.49 8.55
CA ASN A 104 -4.79 15.36 9.12
C ASN A 104 -4.15 13.98 8.85
N ALA A 105 -4.83 13.10 8.12
CA ALA A 105 -4.26 11.83 7.73
C ALA A 105 -3.24 12.04 6.60
N ILE A 106 -2.13 11.34 6.68
CA ILE A 106 -1.12 11.30 5.61
C ILE A 106 -1.46 10.10 4.72
N PRO A 107 -1.96 10.31 3.50
CA PRO A 107 -2.36 9.20 2.64
C PRO A 107 -1.16 8.48 2.02
N LEU A 108 -1.37 7.24 1.62
CA LEU A 108 -0.34 6.35 1.07
C LEU A 108 0.43 6.98 -0.10
N ASN A 109 -0.27 7.60 -1.04
CA ASN A 109 0.35 8.29 -2.17
C ASN A 109 1.24 9.47 -1.75
N GLN A 110 0.87 10.22 -0.70
CA GLN A 110 1.71 11.27 -0.15
C GLN A 110 2.99 10.70 0.45
N ILE A 111 2.89 9.65 1.27
CA ILE A 111 4.06 9.00 1.89
C ILE A 111 5.07 8.57 0.82
N PHE A 112 4.61 7.92 -0.23
CA PHE A 112 5.50 7.50 -1.31
C PHE A 112 6.13 8.69 -2.04
N LYS A 113 5.34 9.72 -2.37
CA LYS A 113 5.83 10.92 -3.05
C LYS A 113 6.90 11.64 -2.22
N GLU A 114 6.66 11.84 -0.92
CA GLU A 114 7.62 12.48 0.00
C GLU A 114 8.90 11.65 0.19
N ASN A 115 8.84 10.34 -0.04
CA ASN A 115 10.00 9.46 -0.04
C ASN A 115 10.65 9.27 -1.42
N GLY A 116 10.34 10.15 -2.39
CA GLY A 116 11.00 10.21 -3.70
C GLY A 116 10.54 9.17 -4.70
N TYR A 117 9.32 8.65 -4.56
CA TYR A 117 8.65 7.86 -5.59
C TYR A 117 7.87 8.78 -6.52
N GLU A 118 7.80 8.41 -7.79
CA GLU A 118 6.76 8.89 -8.69
C GLU A 118 5.47 8.13 -8.36
N THR A 119 4.38 8.86 -8.11
CA THR A 119 3.09 8.28 -7.69
C THR A 119 2.05 8.48 -8.77
N ILE A 120 1.65 7.41 -9.43
CA ILE A 120 0.73 7.44 -10.57
C ILE A 120 -0.54 6.68 -10.21
N SER A 121 -1.70 7.18 -10.62
CA SER A 121 -2.97 6.49 -10.44
C SER A 121 -3.71 6.34 -11.76
N TYR A 122 -4.37 5.19 -11.93
CA TYR A 122 -5.27 4.92 -13.04
C TYR A 122 -6.58 4.35 -12.52
N GLY A 123 -7.70 4.85 -13.04
CA GLY A 123 -9.03 4.39 -12.66
C GLY A 123 -9.44 4.81 -11.25
N LYS A 124 -10.24 3.95 -10.59
CA LYS A 124 -10.85 4.25 -9.30
C LYS A 124 -9.94 3.85 -8.13
N ILE A 125 -9.11 4.74 -7.64
CA ILE A 125 -8.31 4.54 -6.41
C ILE A 125 -9.08 5.08 -5.21
N TYR A 126 -9.36 6.38 -5.15
CA TYR A 126 -10.37 6.92 -4.25
C TYR A 126 -11.76 6.81 -4.88
N HIS A 127 -12.82 6.98 -4.10
CA HIS A 127 -14.16 7.04 -4.63
C HIS A 127 -14.41 8.35 -5.42
N HIS A 128 -13.83 9.44 -4.95
CA HIS A 128 -13.84 10.74 -5.60
C HIS A 128 -12.48 11.03 -6.21
N ASN A 129 -12.42 11.34 -7.50
CA ASN A 129 -11.16 11.52 -8.24
C ASN A 129 -10.32 12.71 -7.76
N ASP A 130 -10.95 13.69 -7.13
CA ASP A 130 -10.31 14.87 -6.56
C ASP A 130 -9.82 14.69 -5.11
N ASP A 131 -10.10 13.53 -4.48
CA ASP A 131 -9.71 13.26 -3.10
C ASP A 131 -8.20 13.02 -3.02
N PHE A 132 -7.48 13.88 -2.28
CA PHE A 132 -6.02 13.89 -2.19
C PHE A 132 -5.28 13.93 -3.56
N ALA A 133 -5.89 14.56 -4.58
CA ALA A 133 -5.37 14.60 -5.95
C ALA A 133 -3.97 15.24 -6.06
N GLN A 134 -3.64 16.19 -5.18
CA GLN A 134 -2.35 16.88 -5.15
C GLN A 134 -1.16 15.98 -4.80
N HIS A 135 -1.40 14.79 -4.29
CA HIS A 135 -0.36 13.84 -3.90
C HIS A 135 -0.01 12.81 -4.99
N TRP A 136 -0.62 12.91 -6.17
CA TRP A 136 -0.17 12.20 -7.37
C TRP A 136 0.87 13.04 -8.14
N THR A 137 1.73 12.36 -8.90
CA THR A 137 2.76 13.01 -9.73
C THR A 137 2.20 13.46 -11.07
#